data_e370185a9bc12f18b834207362ec10d7
#
_entry.id   e370185a9bc12f18b834207362ec10d7
#
_cell.length_a   1.000
_cell.length_b   1.000
_cell.length_c   1.000
_cell.angle_alpha   90.00
_cell.angle_beta   90.00
_cell.angle_gamma   90.00
#
_symmetry.space_group_name_H-M   'P 1'
#
loop_
_entity.id
_entity.type
_entity.pdbx_description
1 polymer ?
#
loop_
_entity_poly.entity_id
_entity_poly.type
_entity_poly.pdbx_seq_one_letter_code
_entity_poly.pdbx_strand_id
1 'polypeptide(L)'
;MIVLALMGILAGASGPTGIAEWAFLNRVRLGEVMDLPYGVPREDVFRRVLSTLNPGAFQACFVSWLQAMQTRAVAATGVTQPIYAVDGKTLRRSHDRAKGLGALHSVSLWAADRAIAHFWGE
;
A
#
# COMPACT_ATOMS: atom_id res chain seq x y z
N MET A 1 0.30 -13.91 -7.40
CA MET A 1 -0.96 -13.12 -7.35
C MET A 1 -0.82 -11.94 -6.39
N ILE A 2 -0.64 -12.14 -5.09
CA ILE A 2 -0.55 -11.05 -4.08
C ILE A 2 0.62 -10.11 -4.39
N VAL A 3 1.79 -10.63 -4.71
CA VAL A 3 2.96 -9.82 -5.09
C VAL A 3 2.66 -8.97 -6.33
N LEU A 4 2.00 -9.54 -7.33
CA LEU A 4 1.62 -8.80 -8.54
C LEU A 4 0.62 -7.68 -8.23
N ALA A 5 -0.35 -7.93 -7.34
CA ALA A 5 -1.28 -6.90 -6.88
C ALA A 5 -0.56 -5.78 -6.11
N LEU A 6 0.37 -6.12 -5.22
CA LEU A 6 1.20 -5.15 -4.50
C LEU A 6 2.03 -4.29 -5.46
N MET A 7 2.69 -4.90 -6.44
CA MET A 7 3.45 -4.16 -7.45
C MET A 7 2.57 -3.17 -8.21
N GLY A 8 1.36 -3.59 -8.60
CA GLY A 8 0.40 -2.72 -9.27
C GLY A 8 -0.02 -1.53 -8.38
N ILE A 9 -0.34 -1.78 -7.12
CA ILE A 9 -0.72 -0.73 -6.15
C ILE A 9 0.43 0.25 -5.92
N LEU A 10 1.66 -0.24 -5.75
CA LEU A 10 2.84 0.60 -5.59
C LEU A 10 3.14 1.44 -6.85
N ALA A 11 2.76 0.93 -8.03
CA ALA A 11 2.83 1.66 -9.29
C ALA A 11 1.66 2.63 -9.51
N GLY A 12 0.75 2.78 -8.54
CA GLY A 12 -0.39 3.70 -8.60
C GLY A 12 -1.69 3.11 -9.16
N ALA A 13 -1.74 1.81 -9.43
CA ALA A 13 -2.98 1.16 -9.86
C ALA A 13 -4.01 1.12 -8.72
N SER A 14 -5.27 1.39 -9.05
CA SER A 14 -6.37 1.42 -8.08
C SER A 14 -7.40 0.33 -8.38
N GLY A 15 -7.64 -0.52 -7.38
CA GLY A 15 -8.62 -1.59 -7.46
C GLY A 15 -8.25 -2.74 -8.42
N PRO A 16 -9.06 -3.82 -8.47
CA PRO A 16 -8.77 -5.00 -9.28
C PRO A 16 -8.63 -4.72 -10.77
N THR A 17 -9.44 -3.80 -11.31
CA THR A 17 -9.41 -3.40 -12.70
C THR A 17 -8.09 -2.71 -13.05
N GLY A 18 -7.70 -1.69 -12.28
CA GLY A 18 -6.44 -0.97 -12.50
C GLY A 18 -5.22 -1.86 -12.34
N ILE A 19 -5.23 -2.79 -11.36
CA ILE A 19 -4.16 -3.77 -11.18
C ILE A 19 -4.03 -4.69 -12.41
N ALA A 20 -5.15 -5.19 -12.93
CA ALA A 20 -5.15 -6.05 -14.11
C ALA A 20 -4.65 -5.33 -15.36
N GLU A 21 -5.07 -4.09 -15.55
CA GLU A 21 -4.67 -3.24 -16.66
C GLU A 21 -3.17 -2.91 -16.59
N TRP A 22 -2.68 -2.49 -15.43
CA TRP A 22 -1.26 -2.26 -15.19
C TRP A 22 -0.43 -3.52 -15.45
N ALA A 23 -0.88 -4.66 -14.94
CA ALA A 23 -0.18 -5.93 -15.12
C ALA A 23 -0.16 -6.36 -16.59
N PHE A 24 -1.24 -6.14 -17.33
CA PHE A 24 -1.30 -6.43 -18.76
C PHE A 24 -0.33 -5.55 -19.56
N LEU A 25 -0.27 -4.26 -19.27
CA LEU A 25 0.66 -3.32 -19.90
C LEU A 25 2.12 -3.68 -19.65
N ASN A 26 2.42 -4.23 -18.47
CA ASN A 26 3.78 -4.61 -18.07
C ASN A 26 4.09 -6.11 -18.25
N ARG A 27 3.24 -6.88 -18.95
CA ARG A 27 3.32 -8.35 -19.03
C ARG A 27 4.67 -8.90 -19.48
N VAL A 28 5.36 -8.20 -20.37
CA VAL A 28 6.68 -8.64 -20.87
C VAL A 28 7.70 -8.59 -19.74
N ARG A 29 7.83 -7.43 -19.06
CA ARG A 29 8.74 -7.25 -17.92
C ARG A 29 8.40 -8.17 -16.75
N LEU A 30 7.12 -8.37 -16.49
CA LEU A 30 6.67 -9.26 -15.42
C LEU A 30 7.04 -10.71 -15.72
N GLY A 31 6.98 -11.14 -17.00
CA GLY A 31 7.41 -12.46 -17.41
C GLY A 31 8.92 -12.72 -17.28
N GLU A 32 9.75 -11.66 -17.29
CA GLU A 32 11.19 -11.76 -17.05
C GLU A 32 11.57 -11.97 -15.59
N VAL A 33 10.74 -11.46 -14.65
CA VAL A 33 11.05 -11.44 -13.21
C VAL A 33 10.16 -12.38 -12.39
N MET A 34 9.08 -12.86 -12.98
CA MET A 34 8.09 -13.74 -12.33
C MET A 34 7.73 -14.90 -13.23
N ASP A 35 7.61 -16.09 -12.64
CA ASP A 35 7.03 -17.23 -13.35
C ASP A 35 5.51 -17.05 -13.47
N LEU A 36 5.05 -16.79 -14.68
CA LEU A 36 3.65 -16.59 -15.04
C LEU A 36 3.21 -17.61 -16.10
N PRO A 37 3.12 -18.90 -15.75
CA PRO A 37 2.90 -19.96 -16.72
C PRO A 37 1.57 -19.85 -17.48
N TYR A 38 0.59 -19.14 -16.89
CA TYR A 38 -0.73 -18.89 -17.50
C TYR A 38 -0.91 -17.43 -17.94
N GLY A 39 0.20 -16.67 -17.98
CA GLY A 39 0.17 -15.25 -18.29
C GLY A 39 -0.35 -14.39 -17.15
N VAL A 40 -0.66 -13.13 -17.45
CA VAL A 40 -1.14 -12.16 -16.48
C VAL A 40 -2.62 -12.41 -16.15
N PRO A 41 -2.99 -12.47 -14.87
CA PRO A 41 -4.37 -12.67 -14.44
C PRO A 41 -5.30 -11.53 -14.86
N ARG A 42 -6.56 -11.87 -15.10
CA ARG A 42 -7.61 -10.89 -15.39
C ARG A 42 -8.19 -10.27 -14.10
N GLU A 43 -8.97 -9.22 -14.25
CA GLU A 43 -9.61 -8.48 -13.18
C GLU A 43 -10.39 -9.37 -12.19
N ASP A 44 -11.19 -10.30 -12.71
CA ASP A 44 -12.02 -11.19 -11.89
C ASP A 44 -11.20 -12.06 -10.93
N VAL A 45 -10.01 -12.46 -11.36
CA VAL A 45 -9.08 -13.23 -10.52
C VAL A 45 -8.52 -12.37 -9.40
N PHE A 46 -8.09 -11.13 -9.69
CA PHE A 46 -7.66 -10.18 -8.67
C PHE A 46 -8.78 -9.87 -7.68
N ARG A 47 -9.99 -9.61 -8.17
CA ARG A 47 -11.17 -9.34 -7.34
C ARG A 47 -11.43 -10.49 -6.37
N ARG A 48 -11.44 -11.73 -6.87
CA ARG A 48 -11.67 -12.93 -6.07
C ARG A 48 -10.61 -13.12 -4.99
N VAL A 49 -9.32 -13.03 -5.38
CA VAL A 49 -8.22 -13.20 -4.42
C VAL A 49 -8.25 -12.11 -3.34
N LEU A 50 -8.41 -10.85 -3.74
CA LEU A 50 -8.43 -9.74 -2.78
C LEU A 50 -9.65 -9.78 -1.84
N SER A 51 -10.82 -10.25 -2.31
CA SER A 51 -12.02 -10.39 -1.48
C SER A 51 -11.94 -11.55 -0.48
N THR A 52 -11.11 -12.56 -0.73
CA THR A 52 -10.92 -13.70 0.17
C THR A 52 -9.77 -13.52 1.15
N LEU A 53 -8.94 -12.49 0.96
CA LEU A 53 -7.85 -12.19 1.88
C LEU A 53 -8.38 -11.81 3.26
N ASN A 54 -7.81 -12.41 4.30
CA ASN A 54 -8.02 -11.95 5.66
C ASN A 54 -7.20 -10.66 5.87
N PRO A 55 -7.85 -9.50 6.13
CA PRO A 55 -7.14 -8.23 6.22
C PRO A 55 -6.08 -8.20 7.34
N GLY A 56 -6.39 -8.80 8.50
CA GLY A 56 -5.48 -8.82 9.65
C GLY A 56 -4.23 -9.67 9.37
N ALA A 57 -4.42 -10.86 8.79
CA ALA A 57 -3.30 -11.72 8.43
C ALA A 57 -2.43 -11.09 7.33
N PHE A 58 -3.06 -10.44 6.36
CA PHE A 58 -2.33 -9.72 5.30
C PHE A 58 -1.53 -8.55 5.87
N GLN A 59 -2.13 -7.75 6.75
CA GLN A 59 -1.45 -6.64 7.43
C GLN A 59 -0.25 -7.12 8.24
N ALA A 60 -0.39 -8.18 9.03
CA ALA A 60 0.71 -8.76 9.80
C ALA A 60 1.87 -9.22 8.91
N CYS A 61 1.55 -9.91 7.81
CA CYS A 61 2.54 -10.34 6.82
C CYS A 61 3.25 -9.14 6.17
N PHE A 62 2.51 -8.11 5.80
CA PHE A 62 3.06 -6.91 5.18
C PHE A 62 3.98 -6.14 6.12
N VAL A 63 3.59 -5.98 7.39
CA VAL A 63 4.42 -5.36 8.44
C VAL A 63 5.73 -6.14 8.64
N SER A 64 5.64 -7.47 8.74
CA SER A 64 6.83 -8.33 8.87
C SER A 64 7.77 -8.19 7.67
N TRP A 65 7.22 -8.11 6.46
CA TRP A 65 8.00 -7.88 5.25
C TRP A 65 8.69 -6.51 5.24
N LEU A 66 7.99 -5.44 5.64
CA LEU A 66 8.58 -4.10 5.77
C LEU A 66 9.73 -4.08 6.78
N GLN A 67 9.56 -4.73 7.93
CA GLN A 67 10.61 -4.85 8.95
C GLN A 67 11.85 -5.57 8.42
N ALA A 68 11.66 -6.66 7.67
CA ALA A 68 12.76 -7.38 7.04
C ALA A 68 13.48 -6.54 5.98
N MET A 69 12.74 -5.74 5.21
CA MET A 69 13.31 -4.81 4.23
C MET A 69 14.12 -3.71 4.91
N GLN A 70 13.61 -3.15 6.00
CA GLN A 70 14.30 -2.14 6.78
C GLN A 70 15.62 -2.68 7.36
N THR A 71 15.62 -3.87 7.94
CA THR A 71 16.84 -4.50 8.45
C THR A 71 17.91 -4.63 7.36
N ARG A 72 17.50 -5.01 6.15
CA ARG A 72 18.40 -5.09 5.00
C ARG A 72 18.90 -3.71 4.56
N ALA A 73 18.03 -2.71 4.55
CA ALA A 73 18.39 -1.34 4.19
C ALA A 73 19.41 -0.75 5.19
N VAL A 74 19.20 -0.94 6.49
CA VAL A 74 20.13 -0.53 7.55
C VAL A 74 21.49 -1.25 7.38
N ALA A 75 21.48 -2.54 7.11
CA ALA A 75 22.71 -3.30 6.88
C ALA A 75 23.47 -2.83 5.63
N ALA A 76 22.77 -2.40 4.58
CA ALA A 76 23.36 -1.94 3.34
C ALA A 76 23.85 -0.47 3.39
N THR A 77 23.15 0.39 4.14
CA THR A 77 23.41 1.84 4.15
C THR A 77 24.10 2.35 5.41
N GLY A 78 24.09 1.57 6.50
CA GLY A 78 24.57 1.99 7.82
C GLY A 78 23.68 3.05 8.50
N VAL A 79 22.58 3.45 7.89
CA VAL A 79 21.66 4.45 8.44
C VAL A 79 20.77 3.81 9.49
N THR A 80 20.98 4.14 10.76
CA THR A 80 20.25 3.59 11.91
C THR A 80 19.14 4.52 12.43
N GLN A 81 19.06 5.74 11.89
CA GLN A 81 18.06 6.71 12.37
C GLN A 81 16.66 6.39 11.81
N PRO A 82 15.62 6.46 12.63
CA PRO A 82 14.26 6.22 12.18
C PRO A 82 13.83 7.30 11.18
N ILE A 83 13.27 6.88 10.05
CA ILE A 83 12.70 7.78 9.04
C ILE A 83 11.21 7.88 9.32
N TYR A 84 10.74 9.11 9.55
CA TYR A 84 9.32 9.40 9.72
C TYR A 84 8.78 10.04 8.45
N ALA A 85 7.78 9.41 7.83
CA ALA A 85 6.99 10.03 6.79
C ALA A 85 5.75 10.67 7.41
N VAL A 86 5.58 11.97 7.19
CA VAL A 86 4.42 12.73 7.66
C VAL A 86 3.53 13.03 6.45
N ASP A 87 2.29 12.57 6.48
CA ASP A 87 1.28 12.89 5.49
C ASP A 87 0.12 13.63 6.15
N GLY A 88 -0.21 14.81 5.61
CA GLY A 88 -1.32 15.62 6.06
C GLY A 88 -2.43 15.63 5.01
N LYS A 89 -3.62 15.17 5.38
CA LYS A 89 -4.81 15.21 4.51
C LYS A 89 -5.91 16.05 5.10
N THR A 90 -6.45 16.96 4.28
CA THR A 90 -7.73 17.61 4.56
C THR A 90 -8.85 16.73 4.02
N LEU A 91 -9.72 16.26 4.91
CA LEU A 91 -10.88 15.46 4.50
C LEU A 91 -11.90 16.35 3.80
N ARG A 92 -12.04 16.15 2.49
CA ARG A 92 -13.02 16.90 1.69
C ARG A 92 -14.43 16.63 2.20
N ARG A 93 -15.26 17.68 2.28
CA ARG A 93 -16.67 17.62 2.73
C ARG A 93 -16.87 17.25 4.21
N SER A 94 -15.84 17.36 5.04
CA SER A 94 -15.96 17.15 6.49
C SER A 94 -16.34 18.42 7.27
N HIS A 95 -16.47 19.57 6.59
CA HIS A 95 -16.91 20.82 7.20
C HIS A 95 -18.43 20.84 7.39
N ASP A 96 -18.88 21.31 8.54
CA ASP A 96 -20.29 21.63 8.81
C ASP A 96 -20.43 23.12 9.02
N ARG A 97 -20.78 23.83 7.94
CA ARG A 97 -20.94 25.30 7.97
C ARG A 97 -22.08 25.76 8.87
N ALA A 98 -23.11 24.93 9.06
CA ALA A 98 -24.23 25.25 9.93
C ALA A 98 -23.83 25.27 11.41
N LYS A 99 -22.81 24.51 11.78
CA LYS A 99 -22.26 24.44 13.14
C LYS A 99 -20.94 25.20 13.30
N GLY A 100 -20.47 25.93 12.28
CA GLY A 100 -19.23 26.67 12.32
C GLY A 100 -17.97 25.77 12.37
N LEU A 101 -18.09 24.48 12.05
CA LEU A 101 -16.98 23.54 12.08
C LEU A 101 -16.18 23.59 10.78
N GLY A 102 -14.86 23.77 10.90
CA GLY A 102 -13.92 23.72 9.80
C GLY A 102 -13.74 22.29 9.23
N ALA A 103 -12.97 22.19 8.15
CA ALA A 103 -12.63 20.89 7.59
C ALA A 103 -11.73 20.11 8.56
N LEU A 104 -11.99 18.83 8.75
CA LEU A 104 -11.15 17.93 9.52
C LEU A 104 -9.80 17.74 8.81
N HIS A 105 -8.73 17.98 9.56
CA HIS A 105 -7.38 17.69 9.13
C HIS A 105 -6.91 16.39 9.77
N SER A 106 -6.52 15.44 8.95
CA SER A 106 -5.89 14.20 9.40
C SER A 106 -4.40 14.29 9.15
N VAL A 107 -3.60 14.10 10.17
CA VAL A 107 -2.15 13.97 10.07
C VAL A 107 -1.79 12.52 10.35
N SER A 108 -1.20 11.86 9.36
CA SER A 108 -0.70 10.49 9.51
C SER A 108 0.82 10.55 9.67
N LEU A 109 1.33 10.02 10.77
CA LEU A 109 2.75 9.82 10.99
C LEU A 109 3.07 8.35 10.77
N TRP A 110 3.89 8.07 9.81
CA TRP A 110 4.39 6.74 9.53
C TRP A 110 5.83 6.63 10.00
N ALA A 111 6.07 5.82 11.04
CA ALA A 111 7.41 5.46 11.47
C ALA A 111 7.84 4.19 10.70
N ALA A 112 8.85 4.32 9.86
CA ALA A 112 9.34 3.21 9.05
C ALA A 112 9.89 2.04 9.89
N ASP A 113 10.23 2.30 11.16
CA ASP A 113 10.78 1.32 12.10
C ASP A 113 9.71 0.55 12.89
N ARG A 114 8.47 1.04 13.01
CA ARG A 114 7.45 0.47 13.89
C ARG A 114 6.07 0.29 13.28
N ALA A 115 5.85 0.70 12.03
CA ALA A 115 4.56 0.61 11.35
C ALA A 115 3.36 1.09 12.23
N ILE A 116 3.54 2.20 12.96
CA ILE A 116 2.51 2.76 13.81
C ILE A 116 1.86 3.91 13.05
N ALA A 117 0.58 3.75 12.71
CA ALA A 117 -0.24 4.85 12.23
C ALA A 117 -0.92 5.49 13.44
N HIS A 118 -0.56 6.71 13.78
CA HIS A 118 -1.31 7.54 14.73
C HIS A 118 -2.23 8.46 13.94
N PHE A 119 -3.53 8.32 14.19
CA PHE A 119 -4.53 9.26 13.68
C PHE A 119 -4.84 10.28 14.79
N TRP A 120 -4.62 11.55 14.49
CA TRP A 120 -5.09 12.66 15.29
C TRP A 120 -6.19 13.37 14.50
N GLY A 121 -7.39 13.41 15.05
CA GLY A 121 -8.48 14.23 14.55
C GLY A 121 -8.84 15.26 15.61
N GLU A 122 -8.84 16.54 15.28
CA GLU A 122 -9.58 17.61 15.94
C GLU A 122 -10.68 18.08 15.02
#